data_b589a3b6c53e0ee97c8adccf7bc35a71
#
_entry.id   b589a3b6c53e0ee97c8adccf7bc35a71
#
_cell.length_a   1.000
_cell.length_b   1.000
_cell.length_c   1.000
_cell.angle_alpha   90.00
_cell.angle_beta   90.00
_cell.angle_gamma   90.00
#
_symmetry.space_group_name_H-M   'P 1'
#
loop_
_entity.id
_entity.type
_entity.pdbx_description
1 polymer ?
#
loop_
_entity_poly.entity_id
_entity_poly.type
_entity_poly.pdbx_seq_one_letter_code
_entity_poly.pdbx_strand_id
1 'polypeptide(L)'
;VPLAMTDAAAAVGEKRAAAPDADVRDTKVARTDDKDEEESTAPAARLAKRKVAIFFGYCGTDYSGLQVNPGVKTIEGDIFDAFCRAGAVSKENAVNPNKVGLQRAARTDRGVHAAGNLLTLKVILEPPQLPAGQTLTSYVNSLLPDQIRIWGMRRVQSAFNARTSCDSRLYEYLLPTYVFLPPKPFSAMWRMLRRLNTGQEEAPRQEDGTPVAPWDDAD
;
A
#
# COMPACT_ATOMS: atom_id res chain seq x y z
N VAL A 1 -21.99 -38.86 -8.74
CA VAL A 1 -20.70 -39.39 -9.24
C VAL A 1 -19.62 -38.54 -8.63
N PRO A 2 -18.75 -39.07 -7.73
CA PRO A 2 -17.69 -38.27 -7.12
C PRO A 2 -16.47 -38.18 -8.03
N LEU A 3 -15.95 -36.98 -8.24
CA LEU A 3 -14.66 -36.76 -8.90
C LEU A 3 -13.52 -37.01 -7.91
N ALA A 4 -12.63 -37.86 -8.30
CA ALA A 4 -11.42 -38.21 -7.56
C ALA A 4 -10.39 -37.09 -7.64
N MET A 5 -9.82 -36.77 -6.48
CA MET A 5 -8.60 -35.92 -6.36
C MET A 5 -7.39 -36.79 -6.75
N THR A 6 -6.61 -36.33 -7.69
CA THR A 6 -5.27 -36.86 -7.97
C THR A 6 -4.23 -35.99 -7.30
N ASP A 7 -3.48 -36.62 -6.40
CA ASP A 7 -2.22 -36.14 -5.83
C ASP A 7 -1.19 -35.89 -6.94
N ALA A 8 -0.52 -34.74 -6.88
CA ALA A 8 0.69 -34.47 -7.66
C ALA A 8 1.82 -34.06 -6.73
N ALA A 9 2.83 -34.89 -6.77
CA ALA A 9 3.99 -35.01 -5.92
C ALA A 9 4.95 -33.78 -5.94
N ALA A 10 5.65 -33.68 -4.81
CA ALA A 10 6.81 -32.91 -4.44
C ALA A 10 7.87 -32.69 -5.54
N ALA A 11 8.33 -31.43 -5.67
CA ALA A 11 9.60 -31.10 -6.29
C ALA A 11 10.57 -30.58 -5.21
N VAL A 12 11.70 -31.25 -5.17
CA VAL A 12 12.84 -31.13 -4.25
C VAL A 12 13.52 -29.76 -4.43
N GLY A 13 13.66 -28.99 -3.35
CA GLY A 13 14.40 -27.75 -3.32
C GLY A 13 15.90 -27.98 -3.15
N GLU A 14 16.66 -27.44 -4.07
CA GLU A 14 18.13 -27.45 -4.07
C GLU A 14 18.67 -26.42 -3.08
N LYS A 15 19.47 -26.88 -2.12
CA LYS A 15 20.16 -26.07 -1.11
C LYS A 15 21.35 -25.33 -1.75
N ARG A 16 21.28 -24.02 -1.81
CA ARG A 16 22.43 -23.18 -2.12
C ARG A 16 23.29 -22.96 -0.86
N ALA A 17 24.56 -23.32 -0.96
CA ALA A 17 25.56 -23.18 0.08
C ALA A 17 25.88 -21.72 0.42
N ALA A 18 26.08 -21.45 1.71
CA ALA A 18 26.53 -20.18 2.25
C ALA A 18 28.06 -20.01 2.01
N ALA A 19 28.45 -18.78 1.62
CA ALA A 19 29.84 -18.36 1.59
C ALA A 19 30.28 -17.83 2.98
N PRO A 20 31.55 -17.96 3.39
CA PRO A 20 32.02 -17.62 4.72
C PRO A 20 32.26 -16.12 4.91
N ASP A 21 31.93 -15.64 6.11
CA ASP A 21 32.18 -14.29 6.61
C ASP A 21 33.67 -13.95 6.63
N ALA A 22 34.03 -12.80 6.06
CA ALA A 22 35.31 -12.18 6.21
C ALA A 22 35.28 -11.15 7.36
N ASP A 23 35.99 -11.48 8.43
CA ASP A 23 36.28 -10.66 9.61
C ASP A 23 37.08 -9.39 9.22
N VAL A 24 36.45 -8.22 9.29
CA VAL A 24 37.09 -6.90 9.15
C VAL A 24 37.20 -6.26 10.54
N ARG A 25 38.40 -6.34 11.09
CA ARG A 25 38.80 -5.70 12.36
C ARG A 25 38.76 -4.19 12.23
N ASP A 26 37.96 -3.60 13.11
CA ASP A 26 37.78 -2.17 13.34
C ASP A 26 39.03 -1.52 13.91
N THR A 27 39.70 -0.68 13.13
CA THR A 27 40.80 0.16 13.59
C THR A 27 40.27 1.52 14.04
N LYS A 28 40.28 1.71 15.34
CA LYS A 28 39.93 2.91 16.08
C LYS A 28 40.92 4.03 15.78
N VAL A 29 40.53 5.00 14.95
CA VAL A 29 41.28 6.25 14.73
C VAL A 29 40.80 7.27 15.74
N ALA A 30 41.74 7.73 16.59
CA ALA A 30 41.52 8.83 17.52
C ALA A 30 41.38 10.16 16.73
N ARG A 31 40.28 10.89 16.99
CA ARG A 31 40.14 12.28 16.51
C ARG A 31 40.48 13.25 17.62
N THR A 32 41.36 14.14 17.27
CA THR A 32 41.80 15.30 18.03
C THR A 32 40.68 16.32 18.19
N ASP A 33 40.63 16.88 19.41
CA ASP A 33 39.72 17.96 19.81
C ASP A 33 40.07 19.25 19.07
N ASP A 34 39.13 19.76 18.27
CA ASP A 34 39.00 21.19 17.95
C ASP A 34 37.73 21.71 18.58
N LYS A 35 37.92 22.57 19.58
CA LYS A 35 36.89 23.36 20.24
C LYS A 35 36.52 24.53 19.34
N ASP A 36 35.42 24.46 18.65
CA ASP A 36 34.69 25.64 18.18
C ASP A 36 33.47 25.80 19.09
N GLU A 37 33.36 27.00 19.66
CA GLU A 37 32.30 27.46 20.52
C GLU A 37 31.02 27.63 19.70
N GLU A 38 30.20 26.58 19.60
CA GLU A 38 28.82 26.70 19.14
C GLU A 38 27.87 26.92 20.32
N GLU A 39 27.21 28.06 20.23
CA GLU A 39 26.11 28.56 21.06
C GLU A 39 25.16 27.46 21.51
N SER A 40 25.15 27.20 22.81
CA SER A 40 24.38 26.17 23.50
C SER A 40 22.85 26.43 23.39
N THR A 41 22.25 26.05 22.28
CA THR A 41 20.81 25.80 22.27
C THR A 41 20.53 24.46 22.91
N ALA A 42 19.97 24.47 24.12
CA ALA A 42 19.57 23.27 24.85
C ALA A 42 18.79 22.31 23.93
N PRO A 43 19.12 21.01 23.89
CA PRO A 43 18.44 20.06 22.99
C PRO A 43 16.97 20.02 23.36
N ALA A 44 16.11 20.46 22.42
CA ALA A 44 14.66 20.39 22.57
C ALA A 44 14.25 18.98 23.02
N ALA A 45 13.55 18.90 24.15
CA ALA A 45 13.18 17.64 24.78
C ALA A 45 12.54 16.71 23.74
N ARG A 46 13.16 15.54 23.47
CA ARG A 46 12.68 14.59 22.48
C ARG A 46 11.34 14.02 22.90
N LEU A 47 10.27 14.39 22.21
CA LEU A 47 8.93 13.91 22.46
C LEU A 47 8.82 12.39 22.26
N ALA A 48 8.15 11.73 23.19
CA ALA A 48 8.02 10.29 23.18
C ALA A 48 7.16 9.80 22.02
N LYS A 49 7.77 9.01 21.12
CA LYS A 49 7.06 8.36 20.00
C LYS A 49 6.39 7.07 20.47
N ARG A 50 5.16 6.84 20.05
CA ARG A 50 4.37 5.63 20.35
C ARG A 50 3.89 4.98 19.08
N LYS A 51 3.89 3.64 19.04
CA LYS A 51 3.30 2.89 17.94
C LYS A 51 1.79 2.92 18.08
N VAL A 52 1.11 3.28 17.00
CA VAL A 52 -0.35 3.33 16.93
C VAL A 52 -0.85 2.49 15.77
N ALA A 53 -2.04 1.92 15.96
CA ALA A 53 -2.85 1.35 14.89
C ALA A 53 -3.92 2.39 14.53
N ILE A 54 -4.06 2.64 13.25
CA ILE A 54 -4.98 3.62 12.66
C ILE A 54 -5.98 2.85 11.82
N PHE A 55 -7.25 2.93 12.18
CA PHE A 55 -8.35 2.43 11.39
C PHE A 55 -8.90 3.56 10.53
N PHE A 56 -8.97 3.35 9.22
CA PHE A 56 -9.32 4.39 8.26
C PHE A 56 -10.06 3.82 7.06
N GLY A 57 -10.84 4.67 6.40
CA GLY A 57 -11.51 4.38 5.15
C GLY A 57 -11.12 5.39 4.08
N TYR A 58 -11.32 5.04 2.80
CA TYR A 58 -11.00 5.91 1.68
C TYR A 58 -11.78 5.59 0.41
N CYS A 59 -11.98 6.62 -0.40
CA CYS A 59 -12.37 6.54 -1.79
C CYS A 59 -11.11 6.57 -2.65
N GLY A 60 -10.83 5.48 -3.36
CA GLY A 60 -9.60 5.33 -4.15
C GLY A 60 -9.62 6.01 -5.52
N THR A 61 -10.71 6.71 -5.88
CA THR A 61 -10.79 7.49 -7.13
C THR A 61 -9.64 8.48 -7.21
N ASP A 62 -8.97 8.54 -8.34
CA ASP A 62 -7.80 9.40 -8.62
C ASP A 62 -6.53 9.08 -7.84
N TYR A 63 -6.52 7.98 -7.07
CA TYR A 63 -5.34 7.47 -6.41
C TYR A 63 -4.70 6.31 -7.19
N SER A 64 -3.37 6.29 -7.23
CA SER A 64 -2.57 5.20 -7.82
C SER A 64 -2.42 4.00 -6.87
N GLY A 65 -3.42 3.77 -6.01
CA GLY A 65 -3.47 2.72 -5.02
C GLY A 65 -3.16 3.20 -3.60
N LEU A 66 -3.11 2.24 -2.69
CA LEU A 66 -2.88 2.53 -1.27
C LEU A 66 -1.42 2.85 -0.97
N GLN A 67 -0.50 1.97 -1.37
CA GLN A 67 0.89 1.99 -0.93
C GLN A 67 1.67 3.17 -1.51
N VAL A 68 2.47 3.83 -0.66
CA VAL A 68 3.39 4.89 -1.09
C VAL A 68 4.27 4.40 -2.24
N ASN A 69 4.25 5.16 -3.34
CA ASN A 69 5.08 4.95 -4.52
C ASN A 69 5.60 6.32 -4.99
N PRO A 70 6.91 6.48 -5.23
CA PRO A 70 7.47 7.77 -5.66
C PRO A 70 6.84 8.29 -6.95
N GLY A 71 6.57 9.60 -6.98
CA GLY A 71 6.07 10.30 -8.16
C GLY A 71 4.58 10.16 -8.46
N VAL A 72 3.82 9.42 -7.64
CA VAL A 72 2.37 9.25 -7.81
C VAL A 72 1.58 9.50 -6.53
N LYS A 73 0.34 9.99 -6.67
CA LYS A 73 -0.57 10.23 -5.55
C LYS A 73 -1.09 8.91 -4.99
N THR A 74 -0.90 8.68 -3.69
CA THR A 74 -1.31 7.45 -2.99
C THR A 74 -1.99 7.76 -1.66
N ILE A 75 -2.88 6.86 -1.23
CA ILE A 75 -3.62 7.02 0.04
C ILE A 75 -2.67 7.13 1.25
N GLU A 76 -1.66 6.26 1.32
CA GLU A 76 -0.66 6.31 2.40
C GLU A 76 0.20 7.56 2.36
N GLY A 77 0.47 8.08 1.15
CA GLY A 77 1.20 9.34 0.97
C GLY A 77 0.47 10.49 1.63
N ASP A 78 -0.82 10.66 1.33
CA ASP A 78 -1.64 11.73 1.89
C ASP A 78 -1.83 11.57 3.41
N ILE A 79 -2.02 10.34 3.91
CA ILE A 79 -2.09 10.07 5.35
C ILE A 79 -0.77 10.44 6.03
N PHE A 80 0.36 9.99 5.49
CA PHE A 80 1.67 10.27 6.05
C PHE A 80 1.98 11.77 6.07
N ASP A 81 1.67 12.48 4.97
CA ASP A 81 1.82 13.92 4.87
C ASP A 81 0.96 14.66 5.93
N ALA A 82 -0.29 14.23 6.12
CA ALA A 82 -1.16 14.81 7.15
C ALA A 82 -0.58 14.64 8.56
N PHE A 83 0.02 13.48 8.89
CA PHE A 83 0.73 13.28 10.16
C PHE A 83 2.00 14.13 10.27
N CYS A 84 2.71 14.35 9.19
CA CYS A 84 3.87 15.26 9.15
C CYS A 84 3.44 16.70 9.40
N ARG A 85 2.39 17.17 8.72
CA ARG A 85 1.82 18.52 8.90
C ARG A 85 1.25 18.73 10.30
N ALA A 86 0.65 17.69 10.89
CA ALA A 86 0.19 17.72 12.28
C ALA A 86 1.34 17.76 13.30
N GLY A 87 2.62 17.67 12.89
CA GLY A 87 3.76 17.60 13.80
C GLY A 87 3.88 16.27 14.56
N ALA A 88 3.05 15.29 14.24
CA ALA A 88 3.08 13.98 14.87
C ALA A 88 4.26 13.11 14.41
N VAL A 89 4.93 13.49 13.32
CA VAL A 89 6.17 12.90 12.81
C VAL A 89 7.27 13.97 12.86
N SER A 90 8.42 13.63 13.45
CA SER A 90 9.56 14.58 13.51
C SER A 90 10.11 14.85 12.11
N LYS A 91 10.65 16.07 11.87
CA LYS A 91 11.19 16.51 10.57
C LYS A 91 12.20 15.52 9.98
N GLU A 92 13.07 14.91 10.80
CA GLU A 92 14.07 13.92 10.38
C GLU A 92 13.42 12.63 9.84
N ASN A 93 12.23 12.28 10.34
CA ASN A 93 11.49 11.08 9.94
C ASN A 93 10.48 11.36 8.82
N ALA A 94 10.11 12.61 8.58
CA ALA A 94 9.15 13.02 7.55
C ALA A 94 9.65 12.74 6.12
N VAL A 95 10.97 12.56 5.95
CA VAL A 95 11.59 12.28 4.64
C VAL A 95 11.22 10.89 4.09
N ASN A 96 10.95 9.91 4.98
CA ASN A 96 10.69 8.53 4.54
C ASN A 96 9.76 7.80 5.51
N PRO A 97 8.59 7.31 5.04
CA PRO A 97 7.63 6.55 5.85
C PRO A 97 8.22 5.32 6.55
N ASN A 98 9.26 4.71 5.99
CA ASN A 98 9.92 3.56 6.60
C ASN A 98 10.57 3.90 7.95
N LYS A 99 11.02 5.17 8.15
CA LYS A 99 11.62 5.61 9.42
C LYS A 99 10.65 5.58 10.60
N VAL A 100 9.36 5.70 10.33
CA VAL A 100 8.31 5.58 11.35
C VAL A 100 7.73 4.17 11.46
N GLY A 101 8.26 3.21 10.68
CA GLY A 101 7.79 1.83 10.66
C GLY A 101 6.36 1.70 10.16
N LEU A 102 6.00 2.45 9.12
CA LEU A 102 4.69 2.40 8.50
C LEU A 102 4.43 1.00 7.92
N GLN A 103 3.34 0.37 8.35
CA GLN A 103 2.89 -0.93 7.88
C GLN A 103 1.37 -0.93 7.69
N ARG A 104 0.87 -1.71 6.74
CA ARG A 104 -0.53 -1.84 6.36
C ARG A 104 -1.04 -3.27 6.49
N ALA A 105 -2.32 -3.42 6.79
CA ALA A 105 -2.98 -4.73 6.85
C ALA A 105 -3.19 -5.31 5.45
N ALA A 106 -3.66 -4.50 4.50
CA ALA A 106 -3.89 -4.90 3.11
C ALA A 106 -3.38 -3.83 2.15
N ARG A 107 -2.93 -4.26 0.97
CA ARG A 107 -2.68 -3.39 -0.19
C ARG A 107 -3.92 -3.39 -1.06
N THR A 108 -4.22 -2.25 -1.65
CA THR A 108 -5.25 -2.12 -2.68
C THR A 108 -4.65 -1.42 -3.90
N ASP A 109 -5.12 -1.83 -5.06
CA ASP A 109 -4.69 -1.31 -6.34
C ASP A 109 -5.34 0.04 -6.66
N ARG A 110 -4.99 0.61 -7.81
CA ARG A 110 -5.52 1.87 -8.29
C ARG A 110 -7.06 1.85 -8.34
N GLY A 111 -7.69 2.90 -7.84
CA GLY A 111 -9.14 3.09 -7.88
C GLY A 111 -9.93 2.27 -6.86
N VAL A 112 -9.32 1.34 -6.13
CA VAL A 112 -10.02 0.52 -5.13
C VAL A 112 -10.38 1.36 -3.91
N HIS A 113 -11.64 1.25 -3.46
CA HIS A 113 -12.16 1.88 -2.24
C HIS A 113 -12.03 0.92 -1.06
N ALA A 114 -12.03 1.46 0.15
CA ALA A 114 -12.15 0.65 1.37
C ALA A 114 -12.96 1.40 2.43
N ALA A 115 -13.98 0.74 2.97
CA ALA A 115 -14.69 1.24 4.16
C ALA A 115 -13.82 1.16 5.40
N GLY A 116 -12.89 0.18 5.47
CA GLY A 116 -11.97 0.02 6.57
C GLY A 116 -10.67 -0.67 6.16
N ASN A 117 -9.54 -0.07 6.54
CA ASN A 117 -8.21 -0.66 6.44
C ASN A 117 -7.42 -0.26 7.69
N LEU A 118 -6.30 -0.91 7.95
CA LEU A 118 -5.47 -0.66 9.11
C LEU A 118 -4.05 -0.31 8.72
N LEU A 119 -3.55 0.80 9.27
CA LEU A 119 -2.15 1.19 9.24
C LEU A 119 -1.54 1.15 10.64
N THR A 120 -0.24 0.88 10.72
CA THR A 120 0.53 1.14 11.94
C THR A 120 1.74 1.98 11.63
N LEU A 121 2.03 2.94 12.52
CA LEU A 121 3.27 3.73 12.47
C LEU A 121 3.60 4.28 13.86
N LYS A 122 4.81 4.81 14.02
CA LYS A 122 5.25 5.47 15.27
C LYS A 122 5.03 6.98 15.14
N VAL A 123 4.23 7.54 16.06
CA VAL A 123 3.89 8.97 16.09
C VAL A 123 4.07 9.57 17.49
N ILE A 124 4.17 10.88 17.55
CA ILE A 124 4.04 11.70 18.75
C ILE A 124 2.54 11.91 18.94
N LEU A 125 1.99 11.44 20.08
CA LEU A 125 0.54 11.51 20.35
C LEU A 125 0.07 12.93 20.65
N GLU A 126 0.92 13.72 21.28
CA GLU A 126 0.65 15.11 21.67
C GLU A 126 1.70 16.01 21.06
N PRO A 127 1.61 16.29 19.75
CA PRO A 127 2.55 17.19 19.10
C PRO A 127 2.27 18.64 19.57
N PRO A 128 3.29 19.51 19.61
CA PRO A 128 3.13 20.92 20.02
C PRO A 128 2.14 21.71 19.15
N GLN A 129 1.92 21.26 17.92
CA GLN A 129 1.01 21.88 16.95
C GLN A 129 -0.46 21.45 17.14
N LEU A 130 -0.74 20.49 18.04
CA LEU A 130 -2.10 20.04 18.29
C LEU A 130 -2.90 21.16 18.98
N PRO A 131 -4.03 21.61 18.39
CA PRO A 131 -4.87 22.62 18.99
C PRO A 131 -5.44 22.16 20.33
N ALA A 132 -5.52 23.07 21.29
CA ALA A 132 -6.07 22.77 22.61
C ALA A 132 -7.50 22.22 22.51
N GLY A 133 -7.80 21.15 23.23
CA GLY A 133 -9.12 20.53 23.25
C GLY A 133 -9.41 19.59 22.06
N GLN A 134 -8.49 19.44 21.10
CA GLN A 134 -8.65 18.50 20.00
C GLN A 134 -7.88 17.19 20.24
N THR A 135 -8.41 16.10 19.71
CA THR A 135 -7.66 14.84 19.60
C THR A 135 -6.78 14.84 18.36
N LEU A 136 -5.66 14.12 18.40
CA LEU A 136 -4.79 13.97 17.23
C LEU A 136 -5.55 13.40 16.02
N THR A 137 -6.50 12.49 16.24
CA THR A 137 -7.34 11.93 15.18
C THR A 137 -8.20 13.01 14.50
N SER A 138 -8.85 13.87 15.29
CA SER A 138 -9.68 14.97 14.76
C SER A 138 -8.81 15.97 13.98
N TYR A 139 -7.66 16.33 14.53
CA TYR A 139 -6.75 17.27 13.90
C TYR A 139 -6.17 16.72 12.59
N VAL A 140 -5.72 15.46 12.55
CA VAL A 140 -5.25 14.85 11.31
C VAL A 140 -6.36 14.76 10.27
N ASN A 141 -7.61 14.44 10.68
CA ASN A 141 -8.77 14.43 9.78
C ASN A 141 -9.06 15.79 9.14
N SER A 142 -8.79 16.90 9.83
CA SER A 142 -8.94 18.24 9.25
C SER A 142 -7.87 18.59 8.21
N LEU A 143 -6.76 17.85 8.20
CA LEU A 143 -5.66 17.99 7.24
C LEU A 143 -5.77 17.03 6.06
N LEU A 144 -6.61 15.99 6.18
CA LEU A 144 -6.83 14.99 5.13
C LEU A 144 -7.84 15.50 4.08
N PRO A 145 -7.71 15.07 2.82
CA PRO A 145 -8.73 15.31 1.82
C PRO A 145 -10.03 14.55 2.16
N ASP A 146 -11.16 14.98 1.61
CA ASP A 146 -12.49 14.38 1.88
C ASP A 146 -12.57 12.90 1.52
N GLN A 147 -11.76 12.45 0.60
CA GLN A 147 -11.68 11.06 0.17
C GLN A 147 -11.09 10.11 1.22
N ILE A 148 -10.44 10.61 2.27
CA ILE A 148 -9.78 9.79 3.29
C ILE A 148 -10.28 10.20 4.67
N ARG A 149 -10.66 9.21 5.50
CA ARG A 149 -11.07 9.44 6.90
C ARG A 149 -10.45 8.43 7.84
N ILE A 150 -9.89 8.94 8.92
CA ILE A 150 -9.46 8.14 10.06
C ILE A 150 -10.65 7.99 10.99
N TRP A 151 -11.11 6.75 11.17
CA TRP A 151 -12.21 6.40 12.06
C TRP A 151 -11.77 6.36 13.52
N GLY A 152 -10.52 5.95 13.74
CA GLY A 152 -9.97 5.87 15.08
C GLY A 152 -8.49 5.52 15.08
N MET A 153 -7.86 5.82 16.22
CA MET A 153 -6.45 5.53 16.45
C MET A 153 -6.27 4.95 17.85
N ARG A 154 -5.49 3.86 17.96
CA ARG A 154 -5.18 3.23 19.23
C ARG A 154 -3.69 2.97 19.37
N ARG A 155 -3.17 3.22 20.57
CA ARG A 155 -1.80 2.82 20.93
C ARG A 155 -1.73 1.29 20.98
N VAL A 156 -0.69 0.74 20.36
CA VAL A 156 -0.43 -0.71 20.30
C VAL A 156 0.97 -1.03 20.79
N GLN A 157 1.21 -2.30 21.10
CA GLN A 157 2.54 -2.79 21.47
C GLN A 157 3.51 -2.66 20.30
N SER A 158 4.81 -2.55 20.57
CA SER A 158 5.85 -2.44 19.53
C SER A 158 5.88 -3.64 18.60
N ALA A 159 5.57 -4.84 19.09
CA ALA A 159 5.52 -6.08 18.32
C ALA A 159 4.28 -6.20 17.41
N PHE A 160 3.22 -5.43 17.64
CA PHE A 160 2.00 -5.49 16.81
C PHE A 160 2.33 -5.18 15.35
N ASN A 161 1.88 -6.03 14.43
CA ASN A 161 2.10 -5.88 13.00
C ASN A 161 0.75 -5.94 12.27
N ALA A 162 0.36 -4.84 11.63
CA ALA A 162 -0.92 -4.73 10.91
C ALA A 162 -1.11 -5.84 9.87
N ARG A 163 -0.03 -6.26 9.19
CA ARG A 163 -0.11 -7.27 8.12
C ARG A 163 -0.34 -8.67 8.66
N THR A 164 0.43 -9.07 9.69
CA THR A 164 0.41 -10.42 10.24
C THR A 164 -0.67 -10.64 11.29
N SER A 165 -1.13 -9.56 11.94
CA SER A 165 -2.21 -9.61 12.93
C SER A 165 -3.61 -9.43 12.31
N CYS A 166 -3.72 -9.43 10.98
CA CYS A 166 -4.99 -9.33 10.28
C CYS A 166 -5.53 -10.75 10.01
N ASP A 167 -6.61 -11.12 10.70
CA ASP A 167 -7.21 -12.46 10.64
C ASP A 167 -8.00 -12.69 9.35
N SER A 168 -8.72 -11.66 8.88
CA SER A 168 -9.58 -11.78 7.71
C SER A 168 -9.65 -10.48 6.92
N ARG A 169 -10.07 -10.59 5.67
CA ARG A 169 -10.36 -9.46 4.79
C ARG A 169 -11.65 -9.77 4.04
N LEU A 170 -12.56 -8.80 4.01
CA LEU A 170 -13.77 -8.87 3.23
C LEU A 170 -13.61 -8.02 1.98
N TYR A 171 -13.87 -8.61 0.83
CA TYR A 171 -13.88 -7.91 -0.46
C TYR A 171 -15.26 -8.00 -1.08
N GLU A 172 -15.70 -6.89 -1.68
CA GLU A 172 -16.89 -6.82 -2.51
C GLU A 172 -16.47 -6.43 -3.92
N TYR A 173 -16.89 -7.21 -4.91
CA TYR A 173 -16.61 -6.95 -6.31
C TYR A 173 -17.92 -6.81 -7.06
N LEU A 174 -18.21 -5.61 -7.55
CA LEU A 174 -19.43 -5.32 -8.31
C LEU A 174 -19.19 -5.61 -9.78
N LEU A 175 -19.92 -6.60 -10.29
CA LEU A 175 -19.91 -6.97 -11.70
C LEU A 175 -21.24 -6.67 -12.33
N PRO A 176 -21.28 -5.97 -13.49
CA PRO A 176 -22.52 -5.84 -14.26
C PRO A 176 -23.01 -7.21 -14.69
N THR A 177 -24.27 -7.51 -14.48
CA THR A 177 -24.86 -8.84 -14.79
C THR A 177 -24.78 -9.21 -16.25
N TYR A 178 -24.71 -8.23 -17.15
CA TYR A 178 -24.60 -8.50 -18.59
C TYR A 178 -23.30 -9.20 -18.99
N VAL A 179 -22.22 -9.14 -18.18
CA VAL A 179 -20.97 -9.87 -18.47
C VAL A 179 -21.13 -11.39 -18.39
N PHE A 180 -22.19 -11.86 -17.71
CA PHE A 180 -22.54 -13.28 -17.62
C PHE A 180 -23.50 -13.73 -18.72
N LEU A 181 -24.02 -12.80 -19.52
CA LEU A 181 -24.87 -13.16 -20.64
C LEU A 181 -23.99 -13.63 -21.82
N PRO A 182 -24.42 -14.68 -22.53
CA PRO A 182 -23.71 -15.04 -23.74
C PRO A 182 -23.81 -13.89 -24.73
N PRO A 183 -22.76 -13.61 -25.51
CA PRO A 183 -22.78 -12.55 -26.51
C PRO A 183 -23.89 -12.82 -27.51
N LYS A 184 -24.55 -11.75 -28.00
CA LYS A 184 -25.59 -11.87 -29.01
C LYS A 184 -25.09 -12.71 -30.19
N PRO A 185 -25.88 -13.68 -30.71
CA PRO A 185 -25.51 -14.44 -31.87
C PRO A 185 -25.10 -13.54 -33.03
N PHE A 186 -24.04 -13.90 -33.71
CA PHE A 186 -23.45 -13.16 -34.85
C PHE A 186 -22.82 -11.79 -34.53
N SER A 187 -22.75 -11.40 -33.25
CA SER A 187 -21.95 -10.23 -32.84
C SER A 187 -20.45 -10.49 -33.01
N ALA A 188 -19.64 -9.45 -33.09
CA ALA A 188 -18.18 -9.57 -33.15
C ALA A 188 -17.62 -10.41 -32.00
N MET A 189 -18.08 -10.18 -30.77
CA MET A 189 -17.70 -10.97 -29.58
C MET A 189 -18.09 -12.44 -29.72
N TRP A 190 -19.29 -12.76 -30.21
CA TRP A 190 -19.73 -14.13 -30.45
C TRP A 190 -18.86 -14.85 -31.48
N ARG A 191 -18.54 -14.19 -32.60
CA ARG A 191 -17.63 -14.72 -33.62
C ARG A 191 -16.24 -15.00 -33.07
N MET A 192 -15.70 -14.06 -32.29
CA MET A 192 -14.39 -14.20 -31.64
C MET A 192 -14.36 -15.41 -30.70
N LEU A 193 -15.32 -15.51 -29.76
CA LEU A 193 -15.38 -16.63 -28.82
C LEU A 193 -15.56 -17.97 -29.52
N ARG A 194 -16.36 -18.01 -30.57
CA ARG A 194 -16.55 -19.23 -31.37
C ARG A 194 -15.26 -19.68 -32.05
N ARG A 195 -14.48 -18.73 -32.61
CA ARG A 195 -13.17 -19.03 -33.21
C ARG A 195 -12.19 -19.59 -32.19
N LEU A 196 -12.11 -18.96 -31.00
CA LEU A 196 -11.24 -19.44 -29.92
C LEU A 196 -11.63 -20.87 -29.45
N ASN A 197 -12.91 -21.17 -29.34
CA ASN A 197 -13.39 -22.49 -28.92
C ASN A 197 -13.23 -23.58 -29.99
N THR A 198 -13.20 -23.23 -31.26
CA THR A 198 -13.06 -24.19 -32.37
C THR A 198 -11.61 -24.42 -32.79
N GLY A 199 -10.64 -23.78 -32.11
CA GLY A 199 -9.22 -23.90 -32.45
C GLY A 199 -8.85 -23.32 -33.80
N GLN A 200 -9.74 -22.57 -34.45
CA GLN A 200 -9.43 -21.78 -35.62
C GLN A 200 -8.69 -20.52 -35.18
N GLU A 201 -7.39 -20.61 -35.22
CA GLU A 201 -6.47 -19.54 -34.90
C GLU A 201 -6.67 -18.33 -35.82
N GLU A 202 -6.45 -17.20 -35.23
CA GLU A 202 -6.30 -15.81 -35.67
C GLU A 202 -7.56 -14.98 -35.58
N ALA A 203 -7.50 -13.99 -34.64
CA ALA A 203 -8.33 -12.81 -34.74
C ALA A 203 -8.14 -12.18 -36.12
N PRO A 204 -9.22 -11.73 -36.83
CA PRO A 204 -9.09 -11.02 -38.06
C PRO A 204 -8.13 -9.86 -37.87
N ARG A 205 -7.18 -9.70 -38.80
CA ARG A 205 -6.25 -8.59 -38.79
C ARG A 205 -6.67 -7.59 -39.86
N GLN A 206 -6.47 -6.32 -39.62
CA GLN A 206 -6.59 -5.28 -40.61
C GLN A 206 -5.47 -5.44 -41.67
N GLU A 207 -5.56 -4.77 -42.79
CA GLU A 207 -4.55 -4.84 -43.86
C GLU A 207 -3.16 -4.42 -43.39
N ASP A 208 -3.06 -3.65 -42.31
CA ASP A 208 -1.82 -3.23 -41.64
C ASP A 208 -1.26 -4.26 -40.64
N GLY A 209 -1.92 -5.43 -40.50
CA GLY A 209 -1.51 -6.49 -39.55
C GLY A 209 -1.96 -6.33 -38.15
N THR A 210 -2.68 -5.25 -37.77
CA THR A 210 -3.25 -5.06 -36.44
C THR A 210 -4.46 -5.97 -36.22
N PRO A 211 -4.64 -6.59 -35.03
CA PRO A 211 -5.84 -7.37 -34.76
C PRO A 211 -7.07 -6.45 -34.73
N VAL A 212 -8.13 -6.84 -35.41
CA VAL A 212 -9.42 -6.15 -35.36
C VAL A 212 -10.02 -6.33 -33.96
N ALA A 213 -10.25 -5.23 -33.24
CA ALA A 213 -10.90 -5.29 -31.96
C ALA A 213 -12.37 -5.76 -32.11
N PRO A 214 -12.90 -6.57 -31.15
CA PRO A 214 -14.24 -7.15 -31.26
C PRO A 214 -15.41 -6.13 -31.32
N TRP A 215 -15.11 -4.86 -31.06
CA TRP A 215 -16.05 -3.74 -31.03
C TRP A 215 -15.92 -2.75 -32.22
N ASP A 216 -14.94 -2.98 -33.13
CA ASP A 216 -14.73 -2.09 -34.27
C ASP A 216 -15.76 -2.27 -35.39
N ASP A 217 -16.58 -3.35 -35.34
CA ASP A 217 -17.65 -3.64 -36.33
C ASP A 217 -19.05 -3.22 -35.84
N ALA A 218 -19.14 -2.27 -34.92
CA ALA A 218 -20.43 -1.78 -34.43
C ALA A 218 -20.93 -0.59 -35.29
N ASP A 219 -21.53 -0.90 -36.43
CA ASP A 219 -22.50 -0.04 -37.15
C ASP A 219 -23.94 -0.38 -36.69
#